data_980eeac7c1a82a6865af6753fd8e066c
#
_entry.id   980eeac7c1a82a6865af6753fd8e066c
#
_cell.length_a   1.000
_cell.length_b   1.000
_cell.length_c   1.000
_cell.angle_alpha   90.00
_cell.angle_beta   90.00
_cell.angle_gamma   90.00
#
_symmetry.space_group_name_H-M   'P 1'
#
loop_
_entity.id
_entity.type
_entity.pdbx_description
1 polymer ?
#
loop_
_entity_poly.entity_id
_entity_poly.type
_entity_poly.pdbx_seq_one_letter_code
_entity_poly.pdbx_strand_id
1 'polypeptide(L)'
;MVKRYAKKPVNILAVRYTGYNIDEIRNFVGAGNLHIVENDDHRKIFIITETGAVYALPGDYITKDPNGEVLTYTKKVFDAYFEEAE
;
A
#
# COMPACT_ATOMS: atom_id res chain seq x y z
N MET A 1 -25.88 19.41 -2.07
CA MET A 1 -25.30 20.29 -3.11
C MET A 1 -23.93 19.76 -3.50
N VAL A 2 -23.69 19.62 -4.80
CA VAL A 2 -22.37 19.20 -5.29
C VAL A 2 -21.44 20.41 -5.28
N LYS A 3 -20.26 20.24 -4.67
CA LYS A 3 -19.20 21.26 -4.66
C LYS A 3 -17.90 20.65 -5.13
N ARG A 4 -17.02 21.47 -5.68
CA ARG A 4 -15.69 21.04 -6.08
C ARG A 4 -14.75 21.09 -4.87
N TYR A 5 -14.03 19.98 -4.65
CA TYR A 5 -13.02 19.90 -3.59
C TYR A 5 -11.69 19.50 -4.19
N ALA A 6 -10.63 20.09 -3.68
CA ALA A 6 -9.27 19.71 -4.03
C ALA A 6 -8.66 18.94 -2.85
N LYS A 7 -7.98 17.83 -3.15
CA LYS A 7 -7.28 17.08 -2.13
C LYS A 7 -6.09 17.89 -1.64
N LYS A 8 -5.97 18.02 -0.32
CA LYS A 8 -4.81 18.72 0.26
C LYS A 8 -3.55 17.92 -0.02
N PRO A 9 -2.44 18.57 -0.41
CA PRO A 9 -1.18 17.86 -0.60
C PRO A 9 -0.68 17.34 0.75
N VAL A 10 -0.38 16.05 0.80
CA VAL A 10 0.21 15.40 1.98
C VAL A 10 1.34 14.49 1.51
N ASN A 11 2.36 14.38 2.36
CA ASN A 11 3.42 13.41 2.11
C ASN A 11 2.98 12.06 2.65
N ILE A 12 3.25 11.02 1.89
CA ILE A 12 2.97 9.64 2.30
C ILE A 12 4.28 8.87 2.31
N LEU A 13 4.27 7.77 3.05
CA LEU A 13 5.33 6.78 2.98
C LEU A 13 4.87 5.68 2.02
N ALA A 14 5.79 5.13 1.26
CA ALA A 14 5.48 4.08 0.31
C ALA A 14 6.60 3.07 0.23
N VAL A 15 6.23 1.82 0.02
CA VAL A 15 7.17 0.74 -0.22
C VAL A 15 6.64 -0.11 -1.37
N ARG A 16 7.52 -0.54 -2.26
CA ARG A 16 7.14 -1.43 -3.34
C ARG A 16 7.25 -2.88 -2.89
N TYR A 17 6.18 -3.63 -3.11
CA TYR A 17 6.20 -5.07 -2.86
C TYR A 17 6.79 -5.78 -4.08
N THR A 18 7.90 -6.49 -3.90
CA THR A 18 8.59 -7.17 -5.00
C THR A 18 8.25 -8.64 -5.12
N GLY A 19 7.55 -9.19 -4.13
CA GLY A 19 7.34 -10.63 -4.00
C GLY A 19 8.40 -11.31 -3.14
N TYR A 20 9.48 -10.60 -2.82
CA TYR A 20 10.62 -11.16 -2.07
C TYR A 20 10.99 -10.33 -0.84
N ASN A 21 10.34 -9.20 -0.61
CA ASN A 21 10.65 -8.30 0.50
C ASN A 21 9.58 -8.32 1.59
N ILE A 22 9.13 -9.53 1.95
CA ILE A 22 8.08 -9.72 2.96
C ILE A 22 8.44 -9.06 4.29
N ASP A 23 9.70 -9.18 4.74
CA ASP A 23 10.09 -8.61 6.02
C ASP A 23 10.01 -7.08 6.02
N GLU A 24 10.36 -6.45 4.91
CA GLU A 24 10.22 -5.02 4.75
C GLU A 24 8.75 -4.60 4.83
N ILE A 25 7.87 -5.32 4.13
CA ILE A 25 6.45 -5.05 4.16
C ILE A 25 5.88 -5.26 5.57
N ARG A 26 6.28 -6.36 6.22
CA ARG A 26 5.83 -6.67 7.58
C ARG A 26 6.19 -5.55 8.55
N ASN A 27 7.40 -5.03 8.46
CA ASN A 27 7.82 -3.91 9.31
C ASN A 27 7.05 -2.63 8.99
N PHE A 28 6.72 -2.44 7.72
CA PHE A 28 6.01 -1.24 7.27
C PHE A 28 4.56 -1.21 7.76
N VAL A 29 3.85 -2.34 7.65
CA VAL A 29 2.40 -2.39 7.97
C VAL A 29 2.11 -2.93 9.38
N GLY A 30 3.10 -3.48 10.06
CA GLY A 30 2.92 -4.14 11.36
C GLY A 30 2.74 -5.65 11.18
N ALA A 31 3.50 -6.42 11.97
CA ALA A 31 3.59 -7.88 11.82
C ALA A 31 2.24 -8.59 11.93
N GLY A 32 1.35 -8.11 12.80
CA GLY A 32 0.04 -8.72 12.99
C GLY A 32 -0.96 -8.46 11.89
N ASN A 33 -0.66 -7.53 11.00
CA ASN A 33 -1.57 -7.11 9.92
C ASN A 33 -1.29 -7.78 8.59
N LEU A 34 -0.15 -8.44 8.44
CA LEU A 34 0.25 -9.05 7.19
C LEU A 34 -0.15 -10.52 7.15
N HIS A 35 -0.85 -10.91 6.10
CA HIS A 35 -1.24 -12.30 5.86
C HIS A 35 -0.76 -12.75 4.49
N ILE A 36 -0.02 -13.84 4.47
CA ILE A 36 0.51 -14.43 3.23
C ILE A 36 -0.42 -15.55 2.81
N VAL A 37 -0.76 -15.57 1.52
CA VAL A 37 -1.55 -16.67 0.95
C VAL A 37 -0.58 -17.79 0.58
N GLU A 38 -0.67 -18.91 1.30
CA GLU A 38 0.17 -20.06 1.04
C GLU A 38 -0.19 -20.71 -0.30
N ASN A 39 0.84 -21.21 -0.97
CA ASN A 39 0.69 -21.89 -2.27
C ASN A 39 0.13 -21.02 -3.38
N ASP A 40 0.26 -19.70 -3.24
CA ASP A 40 -0.13 -18.77 -4.28
C ASP A 40 1.08 -18.47 -5.18
N ASP A 41 1.02 -18.94 -6.41
CA ASP A 41 2.09 -18.72 -7.40
C ASP A 41 2.29 -17.24 -7.72
N HIS A 42 1.26 -16.43 -7.47
CA HIS A 42 1.29 -14.99 -7.72
C HIS A 42 1.86 -14.18 -6.55
N ARG A 43 2.13 -14.84 -5.42
CA ARG A 43 2.68 -14.23 -4.21
C ARG A 43 1.82 -13.09 -3.67
N LYS A 44 0.50 -13.20 -3.81
CA LYS A 44 -0.43 -12.21 -3.27
C LYS A 44 -0.34 -12.18 -1.75
N ILE A 45 -0.38 -10.98 -1.20
CA ILE A 45 -0.45 -10.77 0.25
C ILE A 45 -1.69 -9.95 0.57
N PHE A 46 -2.20 -10.13 1.79
CA PHE A 46 -3.29 -9.35 2.34
C PHE A 46 -2.80 -8.55 3.54
N ILE A 47 -3.28 -7.32 3.65
CA ILE A 47 -2.94 -6.43 4.76
C ILE A 47 -4.26 -6.03 5.41
N ILE A 48 -4.40 -6.33 6.70
CA ILE A 48 -5.58 -5.96 7.46
C ILE A 48 -5.45 -4.50 7.87
N THR A 49 -6.49 -3.72 7.61
CA THR A 49 -6.55 -2.31 7.97
C THR A 49 -7.78 -2.06 8.82
N GLU A 50 -7.93 -0.85 9.36
CA GLU A 50 -9.10 -0.49 10.17
C GLU A 50 -10.40 -0.58 9.39
N THR A 51 -10.35 -0.37 8.09
CA THR A 51 -11.54 -0.36 7.23
C THR A 51 -11.75 -1.66 6.47
N GLY A 52 -10.93 -2.68 6.72
CA GLY A 52 -11.03 -3.95 6.04
C GLY A 52 -9.67 -4.49 5.65
N ALA A 53 -9.60 -5.16 4.52
CA ALA A 53 -8.36 -5.72 4.02
C ALA A 53 -8.05 -5.17 2.63
N VAL A 54 -6.78 -4.89 2.38
CA VAL A 54 -6.28 -4.57 1.04
C VAL A 54 -5.30 -5.66 0.62
N TYR A 55 -5.11 -5.83 -0.68
CA TYR A 55 -4.17 -6.84 -1.15
C TYR A 55 -3.12 -6.21 -2.06
N ALA A 56 -1.99 -6.88 -2.18
CA ALA A 56 -0.91 -6.47 -3.08
C ALA A 56 -0.35 -7.68 -3.82
N LEU A 57 0.00 -7.45 -5.07
CA LEU A 57 0.74 -8.39 -5.91
C LEU A 57 2.15 -7.83 -6.10
N PRO A 58 3.11 -8.69 -6.47
CA PRO A 58 4.46 -8.19 -6.77
C PRO A 58 4.42 -7.07 -7.81
N GLY A 59 5.12 -5.98 -7.51
CA GLY A 59 5.11 -4.77 -8.33
C GLY A 59 4.21 -3.66 -7.80
N ASP A 60 3.25 -3.99 -6.94
CA ASP A 60 2.35 -3.00 -6.35
C ASP A 60 3.07 -2.17 -5.28
N TYR A 61 2.59 -0.96 -5.07
CA TYR A 61 3.04 -0.08 -3.99
C TYR A 61 2.07 -0.12 -2.83
N ILE A 62 2.61 -0.13 -1.63
CA ILE A 62 1.83 -0.06 -0.40
C ILE A 62 2.16 1.29 0.23
N THR A 63 1.12 2.05 0.55
CA THR A 63 1.30 3.40 1.09
C THR A 63 0.72 3.52 2.49
N LYS A 64 1.28 4.44 3.24
CA LYS A 64 0.77 4.80 4.57
C LYS A 64 0.72 6.31 4.66
N ASP A 65 -0.46 6.85 4.95
CA ASP A 65 -0.63 8.29 5.10
C ASP A 65 -0.31 8.73 6.55
N PRO A 66 -0.30 10.05 6.83
CA PRO A 66 -0.02 10.53 8.18
C PRO A 66 -0.99 10.03 9.26
N ASN A 67 -2.19 9.63 8.85
CA ASN A 67 -3.20 9.07 9.77
C ASN A 67 -3.04 7.57 9.97
N GLY A 68 -2.08 6.95 9.29
CA GLY A 68 -1.84 5.52 9.38
C GLY A 68 -2.70 4.68 8.45
N GLU A 69 -3.48 5.30 7.57
CA GLU A 69 -4.27 4.57 6.58
C GLU A 69 -3.36 3.92 5.56
N VAL A 70 -3.57 2.63 5.32
CA VAL A 70 -2.78 1.83 4.39
C VAL A 70 -3.61 1.56 3.14
N LEU A 71 -3.03 1.86 1.98
CA LEU A 71 -3.64 1.62 0.68
C LEU A 71 -2.61 0.94 -0.23
N THR A 72 -3.12 0.30 -1.28
CA THR A 72 -2.26 -0.32 -2.29
C THR A 72 -2.57 0.26 -3.67
N TYR A 73 -1.54 0.36 -4.49
CA TYR A 73 -1.65 0.90 -5.85
C TYR A 73 -0.82 0.06 -6.79
N THR A 74 -1.31 -0.12 -8.02
CA THR A 74 -0.45 -0.64 -9.08
C THR A 74 0.63 0.39 -9.41
N LYS A 75 1.73 -0.06 -9.99
CA LYS A 75 2.81 0.87 -10.37
C LYS A 75 2.31 1.98 -11.29
N LYS A 76 1.48 1.64 -12.26
CA LYS A 76 0.94 2.62 -13.22
C LYS A 76 0.15 3.72 -12.51
N VAL A 77 -0.74 3.34 -11.59
CA VAL A 77 -1.56 4.30 -10.85
C VAL A 77 -0.70 5.10 -9.88
N PHE A 78 0.22 4.43 -9.19
CA PHE A 78 1.12 5.09 -8.25
C PHE A 78 1.94 6.19 -8.94
N ASP A 79 2.56 5.85 -10.06
CA ASP A 79 3.39 6.80 -10.81
C ASP A 79 2.59 7.98 -11.37
N ALA A 80 1.28 7.77 -11.62
CA ALA A 80 0.41 8.85 -12.11
C ALA A 80 0.07 9.88 -11.03
N TYR A 81 0.03 9.47 -9.76
CA TYR A 81 -0.43 10.33 -8.67
C TYR A 81 0.66 10.76 -7.70
N PHE A 82 1.80 10.09 -7.67
CA PHE A 82 2.83 10.34 -6.68
C PHE A 82 4.20 10.50 -7.35
N GLU A 83 5.03 11.31 -6.75
CA GLU A 83 6.44 11.42 -7.11
C GLU A 83 7.26 11.41 -5.83
N GLU A 84 8.52 11.00 -5.94
CA GLU A 84 9.38 10.95 -4.78
C GLU A 84 9.65 12.37 -4.26
N ALA A 85 9.42 12.58 -2.96
CA ALA A 85 9.68 13.85 -2.31
C ALA A 85 11.08 13.85 -1.71
N GLU A 86 11.78 14.94 -1.88
CA GLU A 86 13.12 15.14 -1.32
C GLU A 86 13.06 15.58 0.16
#